data_a5f853add48b4f2350a41e5da0198cf4
#
_entry.id   a5f853add48b4f2350a41e5da0198cf4
#
_cell.length_a   1.000
_cell.length_b   1.000
_cell.length_c   1.000
_cell.angle_alpha   90.00
_cell.angle_beta   90.00
_cell.angle_gamma   90.00
#
_symmetry.space_group_name_H-M   'P 1'
#
loop_
_entity.id
_entity.type
_entity.pdbx_description
1 polymer ?
#
loop_
_entity_poly.entity_id
_entity_poly.type
_entity_poly.pdbx_seq_one_letter_code
_entity_poly.pdbx_strand_id
1 'polypeptide(L)'
;LSDYQEQYGDLYNLEATPAESTTYRLAKHDRKRWPGIKTAGKPGDTPYYTNSSHLPVDYTVDIFDALDIQDELQTLYTSGTVFHAFLGEKLPDWKAAASLVRTIASNYKLPYYTLSPTYSICKEHGYLAGEVKVCPHCGAKTEVYSRITGYYRPVQNWNDGKLQEYANRTEYDIDHSSLKRPTRSVVTLSNFAEDVEV
;
A
#
# COMPACT_ATOMS: atom_id res chain seq x y z
N LEU A 1 -11.61 -22.77 -0.58
CA LEU A 1 -12.44 -22.52 0.62
C LEU A 1 -13.74 -23.31 0.56
N SER A 2 -14.50 -23.19 -0.53
CA SER A 2 -15.78 -23.90 -0.69
C SER A 2 -15.65 -25.41 -0.46
N ASP A 3 -14.62 -26.04 -0.99
CA ASP A 3 -14.37 -27.49 -0.82
C ASP A 3 -14.14 -27.86 0.65
N TYR A 4 -13.42 -27.01 1.39
CA TYR A 4 -13.21 -27.23 2.84
C TYR A 4 -14.49 -26.99 3.64
N GLN A 5 -15.28 -25.97 3.28
CA GLN A 5 -16.58 -25.74 3.91
C GLN A 5 -17.52 -26.91 3.69
N GLU A 6 -17.56 -27.48 2.47
CA GLU A 6 -18.35 -28.66 2.15
C GLU A 6 -17.85 -29.90 2.89
N GLN A 7 -16.53 -30.11 2.95
CA GLN A 7 -15.92 -31.30 3.57
C GLN A 7 -16.02 -31.30 5.09
N TYR A 8 -15.84 -30.14 5.73
CA TYR A 8 -15.71 -30.07 7.21
C TYR A 8 -16.90 -29.41 7.90
N GLY A 9 -17.78 -28.73 7.15
CA GLY A 9 -18.94 -28.02 7.70
C GLY A 9 -18.61 -26.69 8.41
N ASP A 10 -17.36 -26.26 8.38
CA ASP A 10 -16.89 -25.04 9.04
C ASP A 10 -16.83 -23.86 8.06
N LEU A 11 -16.91 -22.63 8.58
CA LEU A 11 -16.68 -21.41 7.81
C LEU A 11 -15.19 -21.09 7.76
N TYR A 12 -14.67 -20.86 6.55
CA TYR A 12 -13.27 -20.50 6.31
C TYR A 12 -13.17 -19.12 5.70
N ASN A 13 -12.18 -18.36 6.16
CA ASN A 13 -11.81 -17.06 5.58
C ASN A 13 -10.43 -17.13 4.93
N LEU A 14 -10.24 -16.31 3.89
CA LEU A 14 -8.94 -16.02 3.30
C LEU A 14 -8.67 -14.53 3.47
N GLU A 15 -7.59 -14.18 4.16
CA GLU A 15 -7.20 -12.79 4.36
C GLU A 15 -5.74 -12.53 3.99
N ALA A 16 -5.44 -11.28 3.67
CA ALA A 16 -4.11 -10.76 3.44
C ALA A 16 -3.55 -10.21 4.75
N THR A 17 -2.84 -11.04 5.51
CA THR A 17 -2.25 -10.62 6.79
C THR A 17 -0.99 -9.77 6.57
N PRO A 18 -0.96 -8.51 7.04
CA PRO A 18 0.25 -7.70 6.98
C PRO A 18 1.30 -8.21 7.98
N ALA A 19 2.55 -8.32 7.52
CA ALA A 19 3.66 -8.82 8.32
C ALA A 19 4.85 -7.85 8.32
N GLU A 20 5.19 -7.31 9.48
CA GLU A 20 6.29 -6.35 9.62
C GLU A 20 7.65 -7.06 9.70
N SER A 21 7.83 -7.97 10.65
CA SER A 21 9.10 -8.64 10.91
C SER A 21 9.23 -9.98 10.20
N THR A 22 8.13 -10.66 9.97
CA THR A 22 8.11 -12.02 9.42
C THR A 22 8.61 -12.04 7.98
N THR A 23 8.24 -11.07 7.15
CA THR A 23 8.69 -10.95 5.76
C THR A 23 10.21 -10.86 5.66
N TYR A 24 10.87 -10.12 6.54
CA TYR A 24 12.33 -10.07 6.61
C TYR A 24 12.93 -11.34 7.19
N ARG A 25 12.40 -11.80 8.32
CA ARG A 25 12.93 -12.96 9.04
C ARG A 25 12.92 -14.22 8.16
N LEU A 26 11.80 -14.51 7.52
CA LEU A 26 11.67 -15.69 6.64
C LEU A 26 12.59 -15.55 5.43
N ALA A 27 12.59 -14.43 4.72
CA ALA A 27 13.46 -14.22 3.56
C ALA A 27 14.95 -14.41 3.90
N LYS A 28 15.40 -13.91 5.06
CA LYS A 28 16.76 -14.08 5.56
C LYS A 28 17.13 -15.54 5.80
N HIS A 29 16.23 -16.31 6.44
CA HIS A 29 16.44 -17.72 6.70
C HIS A 29 16.41 -18.55 5.41
N ASP A 30 15.48 -18.25 4.53
CA ASP A 30 15.33 -18.97 3.27
C ASP A 30 16.51 -18.74 2.34
N ARG A 31 17.02 -17.52 2.20
CA ARG A 31 18.24 -17.26 1.41
C ARG A 31 19.45 -17.96 1.97
N LYS A 32 19.55 -18.10 3.28
CA LYS A 32 20.65 -18.85 3.91
C LYS A 32 20.54 -20.36 3.61
N ARG A 33 19.32 -20.88 3.64
CA ARG A 33 19.06 -22.31 3.43
C ARG A 33 19.02 -22.71 1.96
N TRP A 34 18.48 -21.83 1.14
CA TRP A 34 18.34 -22.01 -0.31
C TRP A 34 18.85 -20.77 -1.06
N PRO A 35 20.16 -20.68 -1.36
CA PRO A 35 20.76 -19.48 -1.95
C PRO A 35 20.14 -19.03 -3.28
N GLY A 36 19.46 -19.92 -4.00
CA GLY A 36 18.77 -19.63 -5.26
C GLY A 36 17.33 -19.15 -5.12
N ILE A 37 16.79 -19.06 -3.88
CA ILE A 37 15.39 -18.62 -3.68
C ILE A 37 15.22 -17.15 -4.09
N LYS A 38 14.12 -16.86 -4.77
CA LYS A 38 13.77 -15.48 -5.15
C LYS A 38 13.20 -14.75 -3.95
N THR A 39 13.72 -13.58 -3.67
CA THR A 39 13.21 -12.61 -2.70
C THR A 39 12.97 -11.27 -3.40
N ALA A 40 12.24 -10.36 -2.79
CA ALA A 40 12.15 -8.98 -3.28
C ALA A 40 13.50 -8.25 -3.10
N GLY A 41 13.63 -7.12 -3.78
CA GLY A 41 14.87 -6.33 -3.84
C GLY A 41 15.83 -6.77 -4.96
N LYS A 42 16.92 -6.05 -5.08
CA LYS A 42 17.98 -6.31 -6.08
C LYS A 42 19.00 -7.31 -5.56
N PRO A 43 19.81 -7.92 -6.43
CA PRO A 43 20.96 -8.73 -6.00
C PRO A 43 21.87 -7.92 -5.08
N GLY A 44 22.17 -8.45 -3.89
CA GLY A 44 23.00 -7.79 -2.89
C GLY A 44 22.21 -7.02 -1.81
N ASP A 45 20.94 -6.73 -2.04
CA ASP A 45 20.09 -6.09 -1.05
C ASP A 45 19.81 -6.99 0.15
N THR A 46 19.42 -6.37 1.27
CA THR A 46 18.82 -7.08 2.41
C THR A 46 17.54 -7.78 1.94
N PRO A 47 17.43 -9.10 2.09
CA PRO A 47 16.31 -9.86 1.55
C PRO A 47 15.02 -9.58 2.34
N TYR A 48 13.91 -9.49 1.62
CA TYR A 48 12.57 -9.45 2.20
C TYR A 48 11.56 -10.07 1.24
N TYR A 49 10.40 -10.47 1.76
CA TYR A 49 9.24 -10.84 0.96
C TYR A 49 8.25 -9.68 0.94
N THR A 50 7.49 -9.55 -0.15
CA THR A 50 6.32 -8.68 -0.18
C THR A 50 5.24 -9.21 0.77
N ASN A 51 4.36 -8.33 1.25
CA ASN A 51 3.23 -8.78 2.06
C ASN A 51 2.15 -9.40 1.17
N SER A 52 1.65 -10.58 1.57
CA SER A 52 0.51 -11.24 0.91
C SER A 52 0.64 -11.27 -0.62
N SER A 53 -0.38 -10.79 -1.35
CA SER A 53 -0.40 -10.66 -2.81
C SER A 53 0.05 -9.29 -3.31
N HIS A 54 0.67 -8.46 -2.45
CA HIS A 54 1.14 -7.13 -2.86
C HIS A 54 2.24 -7.23 -3.92
N LEU A 55 2.20 -6.33 -4.88
CA LEU A 55 3.26 -6.15 -5.86
C LEU A 55 4.58 -5.77 -5.18
N PRO A 56 5.73 -6.07 -5.82
CA PRO A 56 6.99 -5.45 -5.45
C PRO A 56 6.86 -3.93 -5.40
N VAL A 57 7.46 -3.31 -4.40
CA VAL A 57 7.30 -1.86 -4.14
C VAL A 57 7.94 -0.96 -5.19
N ASP A 58 8.72 -1.54 -6.10
CA ASP A 58 9.38 -0.89 -7.24
C ASP A 58 8.77 -1.30 -8.60
N TYR A 59 7.56 -1.89 -8.59
CA TYR A 59 6.95 -2.45 -9.80
C TYR A 59 6.60 -1.39 -10.85
N THR A 60 5.97 -0.30 -10.45
CA THR A 60 5.52 0.77 -11.36
C THR A 60 5.34 2.10 -10.64
N VAL A 61 5.48 3.20 -11.39
CA VAL A 61 5.15 4.56 -10.94
C VAL A 61 3.69 4.93 -11.20
N ASP A 62 2.99 4.17 -12.06
CA ASP A 62 1.59 4.41 -12.39
C ASP A 62 0.68 3.65 -11.42
N ILE A 63 -0.12 4.39 -10.65
CA ILE A 63 -1.03 3.80 -9.67
C ILE A 63 -2.10 2.92 -10.33
N PHE A 64 -2.56 3.27 -11.53
CA PHE A 64 -3.60 2.51 -12.21
C PHE A 64 -3.08 1.19 -12.78
N ASP A 65 -1.82 1.13 -13.23
CA ASP A 65 -1.17 -0.13 -13.61
C ASP A 65 -1.06 -1.08 -12.41
N ALA A 66 -0.74 -0.57 -11.23
CA ALA A 66 -0.73 -1.37 -10.01
C ALA A 66 -2.14 -1.82 -9.61
N LEU A 67 -3.11 -0.93 -9.68
CA LEU A 67 -4.50 -1.23 -9.35
C LEU A 67 -5.11 -2.26 -10.31
N ASP A 68 -4.77 -2.24 -11.59
CA ASP A 68 -5.24 -3.22 -12.57
C ASP A 68 -4.90 -4.65 -12.18
N ILE A 69 -3.70 -4.87 -11.63
CA ILE A 69 -3.26 -6.19 -11.15
C ILE A 69 -3.86 -6.49 -9.77
N GLN A 70 -3.82 -5.52 -8.86
CA GLN A 70 -4.25 -5.72 -7.48
C GLN A 70 -5.76 -5.91 -7.35
N ASP A 71 -6.57 -5.29 -8.21
CA ASP A 71 -8.02 -5.43 -8.21
C ASP A 71 -8.45 -6.89 -8.42
N GLU A 72 -7.79 -7.60 -9.35
CA GLU A 72 -8.09 -9.01 -9.62
C GLU A 72 -7.68 -9.91 -8.45
N LEU A 73 -6.50 -9.67 -7.87
CA LEU A 73 -5.97 -10.50 -6.79
C LEU A 73 -6.69 -10.26 -5.46
N GLN A 74 -6.92 -9.00 -5.11
CA GLN A 74 -7.46 -8.66 -3.79
C GLN A 74 -8.96 -8.93 -3.66
N THR A 75 -9.70 -8.96 -4.76
CA THR A 75 -11.11 -9.38 -4.75
C THR A 75 -11.32 -10.88 -4.54
N LEU A 76 -10.26 -11.68 -4.57
CA LEU A 76 -10.32 -13.12 -4.22
C LEU A 76 -10.27 -13.38 -2.71
N TYR A 77 -9.85 -12.42 -1.91
CA TYR A 77 -9.89 -12.53 -0.46
C TYR A 77 -11.34 -12.43 0.04
N THR A 78 -11.67 -13.21 1.04
CA THR A 78 -13.00 -13.21 1.68
C THR A 78 -13.01 -12.41 2.98
N SER A 79 -11.85 -11.96 3.44
CA SER A 79 -11.64 -11.16 4.64
C SER A 79 -10.61 -10.06 4.37
N GLY A 80 -9.93 -9.57 5.39
CA GLY A 80 -9.05 -8.41 5.35
C GLY A 80 -8.03 -8.41 4.22
N THR A 81 -8.06 -7.36 3.42
CA THR A 81 -7.04 -7.02 2.42
C THR A 81 -6.96 -5.51 2.26
N VAL A 82 -5.87 -4.99 1.75
CA VAL A 82 -5.66 -3.56 1.53
C VAL A 82 -4.66 -3.29 0.42
N PHE A 83 -4.90 -2.26 -0.36
CA PHE A 83 -3.92 -1.68 -1.27
C PHE A 83 -3.36 -0.38 -0.67
N HIS A 84 -2.05 -0.30 -0.48
CA HIS A 84 -1.37 0.89 0.01
C HIS A 84 -0.78 1.67 -1.16
N ALA A 85 -1.36 2.82 -1.50
CA ALA A 85 -0.78 3.75 -2.44
C ALA A 85 0.25 4.63 -1.70
N PHE A 86 1.53 4.38 -1.95
CA PHE A 86 2.62 5.20 -1.41
C PHE A 86 2.80 6.43 -2.30
N LEU A 87 2.52 7.58 -1.72
CA LEU A 87 2.68 8.88 -2.36
C LEU A 87 3.92 9.56 -1.78
N GLY A 88 4.78 10.13 -2.62
CA GLY A 88 5.99 10.79 -2.18
C GLY A 88 5.73 12.00 -1.32
N GLU A 89 4.67 12.72 -1.67
CA GLU A 89 4.26 13.91 -0.97
C GLU A 89 2.74 13.94 -0.74
N LYS A 90 2.31 14.90 0.04
CA LYS A 90 0.88 15.15 0.24
C LYS A 90 0.26 15.68 -1.05
N LEU A 91 -0.90 15.12 -1.43
CA LEU A 91 -1.70 15.68 -2.52
C LEU A 91 -1.97 17.18 -2.28
N PRO A 92 -2.01 17.99 -3.35
CA PRO A 92 -2.05 19.46 -3.23
C PRO A 92 -3.23 19.96 -2.40
N ASP A 93 -4.38 19.32 -2.55
CA ASP A 93 -5.59 19.68 -1.79
C ASP A 93 -6.54 18.47 -1.61
N TRP A 94 -7.61 18.71 -0.87
CA TRP A 94 -8.63 17.69 -0.64
C TRP A 94 -9.42 17.32 -1.91
N LYS A 95 -9.50 18.22 -2.90
CA LYS A 95 -10.22 17.96 -4.17
C LYS A 95 -9.46 16.96 -5.03
N ALA A 96 -8.12 17.08 -5.07
CA ALA A 96 -7.25 16.11 -5.73
C ALA A 96 -7.40 14.73 -5.08
N ALA A 97 -7.37 14.66 -3.75
CA ALA A 97 -7.62 13.42 -3.01
C ALA A 97 -9.01 12.85 -3.30
N ALA A 98 -10.06 13.67 -3.27
CA ALA A 98 -11.43 13.25 -3.55
C ALA A 98 -11.60 12.75 -4.99
N SER A 99 -10.94 13.40 -5.96
CA SER A 99 -10.94 13.00 -7.36
C SER A 99 -10.29 11.62 -7.54
N LEU A 100 -9.11 11.41 -6.96
CA LEU A 100 -8.42 10.12 -7.01
C LEU A 100 -9.25 9.01 -6.36
N VAL A 101 -9.78 9.25 -5.16
CA VAL A 101 -10.66 8.30 -4.45
C VAL A 101 -11.88 7.94 -5.30
N ARG A 102 -12.55 8.93 -5.89
CA ARG A 102 -13.71 8.71 -6.77
C ARG A 102 -13.33 7.89 -8.00
N THR A 103 -12.20 8.21 -8.64
CA THR A 103 -11.71 7.50 -9.81
C THR A 103 -11.44 6.03 -9.47
N ILE A 104 -10.77 5.75 -8.37
CA ILE A 104 -10.50 4.37 -7.92
C ILE A 104 -11.83 3.66 -7.62
N ALA A 105 -12.69 4.23 -6.78
CA ALA A 105 -13.94 3.60 -6.36
C ALA A 105 -14.92 3.34 -7.52
N SER A 106 -14.88 4.18 -8.57
CA SER A 106 -15.74 4.02 -9.75
C SER A 106 -15.26 2.97 -10.74
N ASN A 107 -13.97 2.64 -10.74
CA ASN A 107 -13.37 1.78 -11.77
C ASN A 107 -12.87 0.43 -11.25
N TYR A 108 -12.65 0.30 -9.94
CA TYR A 108 -12.09 -0.89 -9.30
C TYR A 108 -13.05 -1.46 -8.25
N LYS A 109 -12.92 -2.75 -7.98
CA LYS A 109 -13.71 -3.49 -6.98
C LYS A 109 -12.96 -3.66 -5.67
N LEU A 110 -11.75 -3.15 -5.58
CA LEU A 110 -10.89 -3.22 -4.39
C LEU A 110 -11.67 -2.80 -3.13
N PRO A 111 -11.77 -3.65 -2.12
CA PRO A 111 -12.61 -3.36 -0.95
C PRO A 111 -12.01 -2.31 -0.03
N TYR A 112 -10.66 -2.17 -0.04
CA TYR A 112 -9.98 -1.23 0.83
C TYR A 112 -8.65 -0.77 0.23
N TYR A 113 -8.42 0.54 0.24
CA TYR A 113 -7.15 1.14 -0.16
C TYR A 113 -6.84 2.38 0.68
N THR A 114 -5.57 2.74 0.73
CA THR A 114 -5.12 3.93 1.47
C THR A 114 -4.24 4.80 0.60
N LEU A 115 -4.35 6.11 0.76
CA LEU A 115 -3.42 7.09 0.24
C LEU A 115 -2.42 7.39 1.36
N SER A 116 -1.16 7.06 1.15
CA SER A 116 -0.13 7.04 2.20
C SER A 116 1.03 7.95 1.86
N PRO A 117 0.96 9.26 2.20
CA PRO A 117 2.07 10.17 2.03
C PRO A 117 3.20 9.85 3.01
N THR A 118 4.43 10.17 2.62
CA THR A 118 5.57 10.27 3.53
C THR A 118 5.64 11.69 4.09
N TYR A 119 5.97 11.83 5.37
CA TYR A 119 6.16 13.12 6.02
C TYR A 119 7.22 13.04 7.11
N SER A 120 7.70 14.20 7.53
CA SER A 120 8.71 14.31 8.57
C SER A 120 8.24 15.20 9.72
N ILE A 121 8.73 14.94 10.92
CA ILE A 121 8.42 15.72 12.11
C ILE A 121 9.73 16.28 12.71
N CYS A 122 9.81 17.59 12.81
CA CYS A 122 10.79 18.26 13.63
C CYS A 122 10.21 18.51 15.03
N LYS A 123 10.96 18.23 16.08
CA LYS A 123 10.49 18.45 17.47
C LYS A 123 10.14 19.90 17.77
N GLU A 124 10.87 20.85 17.16
CA GLU A 124 10.68 22.29 17.38
C GLU A 124 9.71 22.93 16.37
N HIS A 125 9.70 22.44 15.10
CA HIS A 125 8.95 23.10 14.01
C HIS A 125 7.76 22.26 13.50
N GLY A 126 7.53 21.07 14.07
CA GLY A 126 6.40 20.22 13.75
C GLY A 126 6.50 19.56 12.37
N TYR A 127 5.39 19.55 11.64
CA TYR A 127 5.20 18.83 10.39
C TYR A 127 5.99 19.44 9.21
N LEU A 128 6.64 18.56 8.46
CA LEU A 128 7.33 18.85 7.20
C LEU A 128 6.83 17.87 6.14
N ALA A 129 6.45 18.34 4.97
CA ALA A 129 5.99 17.50 3.86
C ALA A 129 7.15 16.70 3.28
N GLY A 130 6.89 15.43 2.94
CA GLY A 130 7.86 14.53 2.33
C GLY A 130 8.97 14.03 3.27
N GLU A 131 9.98 13.38 2.69
CA GLU A 131 11.15 12.88 3.41
C GLU A 131 12.19 14.01 3.60
N VAL A 132 12.16 14.65 4.74
CA VAL A 132 13.09 15.70 5.14
C VAL A 132 13.91 15.22 6.33
N LYS A 133 15.16 14.80 6.13
CA LYS A 133 16.04 14.24 7.19
C LYS A 133 16.60 15.29 8.16
N VAL A 134 16.70 16.53 7.70
CA VAL A 134 17.22 17.65 8.48
C VAL A 134 16.26 18.82 8.36
N CYS A 135 15.82 19.36 9.47
CA CYS A 135 14.88 20.48 9.49
C CYS A 135 15.48 21.71 8.81
N PRO A 136 14.81 22.29 7.80
CA PRO A 136 15.32 23.46 7.09
C PRO A 136 15.33 24.73 7.95
N HIS A 137 14.60 24.73 9.07
CA HIS A 137 14.48 25.91 9.97
C HIS A 137 15.53 25.92 11.08
N CYS A 138 15.86 24.76 11.67
CA CYS A 138 16.79 24.72 12.81
C CYS A 138 17.99 23.78 12.63
N GLY A 139 18.09 23.05 11.52
CA GLY A 139 19.18 22.12 11.28
C GLY A 139 19.13 20.84 12.12
N ALA A 140 18.10 20.63 12.95
CA ALA A 140 17.96 19.43 13.75
C ALA A 140 17.53 18.22 12.90
N LYS A 141 17.92 17.01 13.32
CA LYS A 141 17.41 15.77 12.72
C LYS A 141 15.91 15.66 12.95
N THR A 142 15.20 15.24 11.93
CA THR A 142 13.77 14.99 11.96
C THR A 142 13.46 13.49 12.11
N GLU A 143 12.24 13.17 12.44
CA GLU A 143 11.70 11.82 12.38
C GLU A 143 10.88 11.69 11.09
N VAL A 144 11.32 10.80 10.18
CA VAL A 144 10.59 10.51 8.93
C VAL A 144 9.56 9.45 9.22
N TYR A 145 8.31 9.71 8.85
CA TYR A 145 7.19 8.79 9.04
C TYR A 145 6.67 8.29 7.71
N SER A 146 6.53 6.98 7.60
CA SER A 146 5.84 6.32 6.51
C SER A 146 5.09 5.10 7.04
N ARG A 147 4.19 4.55 6.22
CA ARG A 147 3.44 3.35 6.58
C ARG A 147 4.34 2.12 6.43
N ILE A 148 4.56 1.39 7.51
CA ILE A 148 5.42 0.19 7.50
C ILE A 148 4.65 -1.05 7.01
N THR A 149 3.43 -1.24 7.51
CA THR A 149 2.44 -2.23 7.06
C THR A 149 1.07 -1.59 7.04
N GLY A 150 0.28 -1.75 8.09
CA GLY A 150 -1.02 -1.12 8.25
C GLY A 150 -1.01 0.22 9.00
N TYR A 151 0.12 0.67 9.56
CA TYR A 151 0.22 1.86 10.41
C TYR A 151 1.51 2.66 10.16
N TYR A 152 1.51 3.93 10.58
CA TYR A 152 2.67 4.81 10.50
C TYR A 152 3.64 4.56 11.63
N ARG A 153 4.94 4.56 11.32
CA ARG A 153 6.02 4.45 12.27
C ARG A 153 7.23 5.22 11.77
N PRO A 154 8.06 5.82 12.66
CA PRO A 154 9.33 6.42 12.26
C PRO A 154 10.19 5.42 11.49
N VAL A 155 10.60 5.77 10.28
CA VAL A 155 11.35 4.89 9.36
C VAL A 155 12.65 4.40 10.01
N GLN A 156 13.32 5.26 10.75
CA GLN A 156 14.57 4.92 11.45
C GLN A 156 14.44 3.81 12.50
N ASN A 157 13.21 3.45 12.88
CA ASN A 157 12.91 2.39 13.85
C ASN A 157 12.47 1.07 13.20
N TRP A 158 12.57 0.97 11.88
CA TRP A 158 12.18 -0.24 11.14
C TRP A 158 13.31 -1.28 11.17
N ASN A 159 12.94 -2.55 10.96
CA ASN A 159 13.94 -3.60 10.78
C ASN A 159 14.63 -3.48 9.41
N ASP A 160 15.79 -4.11 9.25
CA ASP A 160 16.64 -4.01 8.06
C ASP A 160 15.90 -4.34 6.76
N GLY A 161 15.03 -5.37 6.77
CA GLY A 161 14.26 -5.74 5.59
C GLY A 161 13.21 -4.70 5.21
N LYS A 162 12.59 -4.08 6.20
CA LYS A 162 11.63 -2.99 5.96
C LYS A 162 12.31 -1.68 5.59
N LEU A 163 13.52 -1.42 6.09
CA LEU A 163 14.35 -0.31 5.62
C LEU A 163 14.76 -0.50 4.16
N GLN A 164 15.11 -1.73 3.77
CA GLN A 164 15.42 -2.04 2.38
C GLN A 164 14.18 -1.91 1.49
N GLU A 165 13.02 -2.41 1.93
CA GLU A 165 11.76 -2.22 1.22
C GLU A 165 11.45 -0.72 1.02
N TYR A 166 11.64 0.09 2.07
CA TYR A 166 11.44 1.53 1.98
C TYR A 166 12.39 2.20 0.98
N ALA A 167 13.66 1.81 1.01
CA ALA A 167 14.66 2.33 0.06
C ALA A 167 14.38 1.92 -1.40
N ASN A 168 13.70 0.80 -1.61
CA ASN A 168 13.32 0.31 -2.94
C ASN A 168 11.95 0.84 -3.41
N ARG A 169 11.18 1.52 -2.55
CA ARG A 169 9.85 2.02 -2.91
C ARG A 169 9.93 3.00 -4.08
N THR A 170 9.11 2.74 -5.06
CA THR A 170 8.75 3.70 -6.08
C THR A 170 7.45 4.37 -5.64
N GLU A 171 7.47 5.69 -5.54
CA GLU A 171 6.29 6.47 -5.21
C GLU A 171 5.43 6.65 -6.46
N TYR A 172 4.11 6.59 -6.29
CA TYR A 172 3.20 6.78 -7.42
C TYR A 172 3.18 8.24 -7.85
N ASP A 173 3.38 8.43 -9.15
CA ASP A 173 3.26 9.72 -9.82
C ASP A 173 1.81 9.90 -10.31
N ILE A 174 1.01 10.59 -9.51
CA ILE A 174 -0.42 10.74 -9.77
C ILE A 174 -0.69 11.59 -11.01
N ASP A 175 0.13 12.62 -11.26
CA ASP A 175 -0.06 13.55 -12.37
C ASP A 175 0.20 12.89 -13.73
N HIS A 176 1.07 11.88 -13.77
CA HIS A 176 1.40 11.13 -14.98
C HIS A 176 0.75 9.73 -15.03
N SER A 177 -0.03 9.38 -14.02
CA SER A 177 -0.77 8.12 -14.01
C SER A 177 -1.98 8.16 -14.95
N SER A 178 -2.22 7.08 -15.69
CA SER A 178 -3.22 7.03 -16.75
C SER A 178 -4.19 5.86 -16.59
N LEU A 179 -5.47 6.15 -16.36
CA LEU A 179 -6.53 5.16 -16.31
C LEU A 179 -6.77 4.57 -17.70
N LYS A 180 -6.45 3.29 -17.91
CA LYS A 180 -6.59 2.59 -19.19
C LYS A 180 -7.95 1.87 -19.32
N ARG A 181 -8.65 1.65 -18.21
CA ARG A 181 -9.98 1.02 -18.20
C ARG A 181 -11.06 2.02 -18.62
N PRO A 182 -12.11 1.58 -19.35
CA PRO A 182 -13.25 2.44 -19.62
C PRO A 182 -13.92 2.79 -18.29
N THR A 183 -14.16 4.07 -18.06
CA THR A 183 -14.86 4.55 -16.86
C THR A 183 -16.23 3.91 -16.75
N ARG A 184 -16.51 3.19 -15.67
CA ARG A 184 -17.85 2.68 -15.38
C ARG A 184 -18.75 3.88 -15.05
N SER A 185 -20.00 3.85 -15.52
CA SER A 185 -20.99 4.84 -15.11
C SER A 185 -21.17 4.78 -13.60
N VAL A 186 -20.91 5.89 -12.92
CA VAL A 186 -21.11 6.00 -11.48
C VAL A 186 -22.62 5.96 -11.24
N VAL A 187 -23.09 4.96 -10.48
CA VAL A 187 -24.41 5.01 -9.89
C VAL A 187 -24.36 6.10 -8.83
N THR A 188 -24.93 7.25 -9.10
CA THR A 188 -24.99 8.34 -8.14
C THR A 188 -25.97 8.00 -7.03
N LEU A 189 -25.68 8.39 -5.79
CA LEU A 189 -26.57 8.19 -4.63
C LEU A 189 -27.97 8.79 -4.83
N SER A 190 -28.12 9.73 -5.76
CA SER A 190 -29.44 10.25 -6.17
C SER A 190 -30.37 9.18 -6.72
N ASN A 191 -29.85 8.06 -7.25
CA ASN A 191 -30.67 6.96 -7.74
C ASN A 191 -31.20 6.05 -6.62
N PHE A 192 -30.74 6.24 -5.37
CA PHE A 192 -31.24 5.52 -4.19
C PHE A 192 -32.26 6.32 -3.36
N ALA A 193 -32.44 7.61 -3.67
CA ALA A 193 -33.35 8.48 -2.92
C ALA A 193 -34.81 8.40 -3.38
N GLU A 194 -35.07 7.77 -4.53
CA GLU A 194 -36.44 7.68 -5.09
C GLU A 194 -37.20 6.41 -4.64
N ASP A 195 -36.56 5.45 -3.98
CA ASP A 195 -37.18 4.17 -3.57
C ASP A 195 -37.49 4.08 -2.07
N VAL A 196 -37.39 5.16 -1.31
CA VAL A 196 -37.79 5.18 0.11
C VAL A 196 -38.93 6.17 0.28
N GLU A 197 -40.11 5.83 -0.21
CA GLU A 197 -41.35 6.31 0.35
C GLU A 197 -41.72 5.45 1.57
N VAL A 198 -41.83 6.12 2.72
CA VAL A 198 -42.28 5.56 4.01
C VAL A 198 -43.80 5.36 3.99
#